data_9de2f719d2d16c06d3fb726277ffc532
#
_entry.id   9de2f719d2d16c06d3fb726277ffc532
#
_cell.length_a   1.000
_cell.length_b   1.000
_cell.length_c   1.000
_cell.angle_alpha   90.00
_cell.angle_beta   90.00
_cell.angle_gamma   90.00
#
_symmetry.space_group_name_H-M   'P 1'
#
loop_
_entity.id
_entity.type
_entity.pdbx_description
1 polymer ?
#
loop_
_entity_poly.entity_id
_entity_poly.type
_entity_poly.pdbx_seq_one_letter_code
_entity_poly.pdbx_strand_id
1 'polypeptide(L)'
;MEVLLVLAILVILGGMVTLMYQNVQKNAMIRSAKVQIGLFQEAVKMYQLNTQGYPNSLDDLMTNNSGLDDATWAGPYVPSIPKDPWGQAYEYKTGEPPVISSPGPDRQANTGDDISG
;
A
#
# COMPACT_ATOMS: atom_id res chain seq x y z
N MET A 1 -42.05 0.01 29.96
CA MET A 1 -42.43 0.36 28.58
C MET A 1 -41.40 1.30 27.93
N GLU A 2 -41.08 2.43 28.55
CA GLU A 2 -40.13 3.42 28.02
C GLU A 2 -38.72 2.87 27.85
N VAL A 3 -38.28 2.02 28.77
CA VAL A 3 -36.93 1.42 28.71
C VAL A 3 -36.78 0.52 27.49
N LEU A 4 -37.80 -0.25 27.14
CA LEU A 4 -37.77 -1.12 25.96
C LEU A 4 -37.64 -0.31 24.66
N LEU A 5 -38.33 0.82 24.58
CA LEU A 5 -38.25 1.71 23.43
C LEU A 5 -36.85 2.28 23.26
N VAL A 6 -36.23 2.74 24.36
CA VAL A 6 -34.89 3.28 24.35
C VAL A 6 -33.87 2.22 23.93
N LEU A 7 -34.01 1.00 24.44
CA LEU A 7 -33.12 -0.11 24.05
C LEU A 7 -33.24 -0.43 22.56
N ALA A 8 -34.46 -0.42 22.02
CA ALA A 8 -34.64 -0.66 20.57
C ALA A 8 -33.98 0.40 19.72
N ILE A 9 -34.10 1.67 20.10
CA ILE A 9 -33.44 2.78 19.40
C ILE A 9 -31.93 2.64 19.46
N LEU A 10 -31.36 2.31 20.61
CA LEU A 10 -29.90 2.12 20.76
C LEU A 10 -29.37 0.98 19.90
N VAL A 11 -30.08 -0.12 19.78
CA VAL A 11 -29.73 -1.24 18.94
C VAL A 11 -29.67 -0.83 17.46
N ILE A 12 -30.69 -0.09 17.01
CA ILE A 12 -30.73 0.39 15.61
C ILE A 12 -29.57 1.33 15.32
N LEU A 13 -29.31 2.30 16.19
CA LEU A 13 -28.22 3.26 16.01
C LEU A 13 -26.87 2.58 16.06
N GLY A 14 -26.69 1.62 16.96
CA GLY A 14 -25.44 0.85 17.06
C GLY A 14 -25.16 0.06 15.78
N GLY A 15 -26.19 -0.54 15.19
CA GLY A 15 -26.04 -1.26 13.93
C GLY A 15 -25.63 -0.35 12.77
N MET A 16 -26.21 0.83 12.67
CA MET A 16 -25.87 1.81 11.64
C MET A 16 -24.42 2.29 11.78
N VAL A 17 -23.96 2.56 12.99
CA VAL A 17 -22.58 3.01 13.24
C VAL A 17 -21.58 1.93 12.84
N THR A 18 -21.87 0.67 13.10
CA THR A 18 -21.01 -0.45 12.74
C THR A 18 -20.81 -0.53 11.22
N LEU A 19 -21.87 -0.39 10.43
CA LEU A 19 -21.81 -0.41 8.98
C LEU A 19 -20.97 0.74 8.45
N MET A 20 -21.15 1.95 8.96
CA MET A 20 -20.36 3.12 8.57
C MET A 20 -18.88 2.94 8.91
N TYR A 21 -18.58 2.35 10.06
CA TYR A 21 -17.22 2.12 10.51
C TYR A 21 -16.48 1.17 9.56
N GLN A 22 -17.12 0.10 9.10
CA GLN A 22 -16.53 -0.83 8.15
C GLN A 22 -16.16 -0.16 6.84
N ASN A 23 -17.03 0.70 6.31
CA ASN A 23 -16.76 1.44 5.08
C ASN A 23 -15.60 2.42 5.25
N VAL A 24 -15.54 3.13 6.36
CA VAL A 24 -14.45 4.06 6.66
C VAL A 24 -13.12 3.32 6.78
N GLN A 25 -13.11 2.17 7.46
CA GLN A 25 -11.92 1.36 7.61
C GLN A 25 -11.41 0.85 6.26
N LYS A 26 -12.29 0.35 5.40
CA LYS A 26 -11.93 -0.11 4.07
C LYS A 26 -11.29 1.01 3.25
N ASN A 27 -11.90 2.20 3.25
CA ASN A 27 -11.37 3.35 2.53
C ASN A 27 -10.02 3.81 3.09
N ALA A 28 -9.86 3.75 4.41
CA ALA A 28 -8.58 4.10 5.05
C ALA A 28 -7.46 3.13 4.64
N MET A 29 -7.75 1.84 4.55
CA MET A 29 -6.78 0.85 4.10
C MET A 29 -6.37 1.08 2.64
N ILE A 30 -7.32 1.39 1.77
CA ILE A 30 -7.05 1.71 0.37
C ILE A 30 -6.17 2.95 0.26
N ARG A 31 -6.48 3.99 1.01
CA ARG A 31 -5.65 5.22 1.02
C ARG A 31 -4.25 4.94 1.53
N SER A 32 -4.12 4.14 2.57
CA SER A 32 -2.83 3.75 3.13
C SER A 32 -1.97 3.03 2.08
N ALA A 33 -2.56 2.09 1.35
CA ALA A 33 -1.88 1.38 0.28
C ALA A 33 -1.43 2.34 -0.83
N LYS A 34 -2.30 3.27 -1.23
CA LYS A 34 -1.96 4.26 -2.27
C LYS A 34 -0.81 5.16 -1.84
N VAL A 35 -0.80 5.61 -0.60
CA VAL A 35 0.29 6.43 -0.05
C VAL A 35 1.59 5.66 -0.06
N GLN A 36 1.58 4.40 0.37
CA GLN A 36 2.78 3.57 0.40
C GLN A 36 3.31 3.30 -1.01
N ILE A 37 2.43 3.03 -1.96
CA ILE A 37 2.81 2.87 -3.37
C ILE A 37 3.45 4.15 -3.90
N GLY A 38 2.89 5.30 -3.57
CA GLY A 38 3.46 6.60 -3.95
C GLY A 38 4.86 6.81 -3.40
N LEU A 39 5.11 6.40 -2.15
CA LEU A 39 6.43 6.47 -1.54
C LEU A 39 7.42 5.55 -2.26
N PHE A 40 7.00 4.35 -2.63
CA PHE A 40 7.84 3.45 -3.41
C PHE A 40 8.16 4.03 -4.78
N GLN A 41 7.20 4.66 -5.43
CA GLN A 41 7.41 5.30 -6.73
C GLN A 41 8.40 6.45 -6.65
N GLU A 42 8.34 7.25 -5.59
CA GLU A 42 9.32 8.31 -5.35
C GLU A 42 10.71 7.73 -5.13
N ALA A 43 10.81 6.66 -4.34
CA ALA A 43 12.07 5.97 -4.11
C ALA A 43 12.64 5.40 -5.42
N VAL A 44 11.80 4.82 -6.26
CA VAL A 44 12.20 4.34 -7.59
C VAL A 44 12.74 5.47 -8.45
N LYS A 45 12.06 6.64 -8.40
CA LYS A 45 12.51 7.81 -9.15
C LYS A 45 13.87 8.29 -8.66
N MET A 46 14.12 8.33 -7.37
CA MET A 46 15.42 8.67 -6.80
C MET A 46 16.50 7.66 -7.21
N TYR A 47 16.16 6.38 -7.17
CA TYR A 47 17.05 5.32 -7.63
C TYR A 47 17.44 5.54 -9.10
N GLN A 48 16.47 5.82 -9.94
CA GLN A 48 16.68 6.07 -11.36
C GLN A 48 17.57 7.30 -11.61
N LEU A 49 17.38 8.36 -10.83
CA LEU A 49 18.20 9.55 -10.95
C LEU A 49 19.65 9.29 -10.56
N ASN A 50 19.89 8.44 -9.57
CA ASN A 50 21.24 8.17 -9.08
C ASN A 50 21.97 7.10 -9.89
N THR A 51 21.25 6.09 -10.38
CA THR A 51 21.83 4.94 -11.07
C THR A 51 21.59 4.94 -12.57
N GLN A 52 20.76 5.86 -13.06
CA GLN A 52 20.35 5.97 -14.47
C GLN A 52 19.62 4.73 -14.98
N GLY A 53 19.01 3.96 -14.07
CA GLY A 53 18.21 2.79 -14.39
C GLY A 53 17.16 2.55 -13.34
N TYR A 54 16.29 1.60 -13.59
CA TYR A 54 15.23 1.24 -12.64
C TYR A 54 15.65 0.02 -11.82
N PRO A 55 15.21 -0.09 -10.55
CA PRO A 55 15.52 -1.28 -9.75
C PRO A 55 14.82 -2.52 -10.32
N ASN A 56 15.43 -3.68 -10.11
CA ASN A 56 14.86 -4.95 -10.54
C ASN A 56 13.76 -5.44 -9.60
N SER A 57 13.76 -4.97 -8.36
CA SER A 57 12.78 -5.33 -7.35
C SER A 57 12.68 -4.22 -6.31
N LEU A 58 11.67 -4.29 -5.44
CA LEU A 58 11.56 -3.36 -4.32
C LEU A 58 12.70 -3.51 -3.33
N ASP A 59 13.27 -4.70 -3.20
CA ASP A 59 14.40 -4.94 -2.30
C ASP A 59 15.63 -4.11 -2.69
N ASP A 60 15.81 -3.82 -3.96
CA ASP A 60 16.91 -2.98 -4.44
C ASP A 60 16.85 -1.55 -3.91
N LEU A 61 15.67 -1.11 -3.47
CA LEU A 61 15.50 0.20 -2.83
C LEU A 61 15.99 0.21 -1.38
N MET A 62 16.02 -0.94 -0.74
CA MET A 62 16.40 -1.07 0.66
C MET A 62 17.88 -1.48 0.81
N THR A 63 18.35 -2.35 -0.07
CA THR A 63 19.73 -2.86 -0.05
C THR A 63 20.34 -2.81 -1.45
N ASN A 64 21.66 -2.69 -1.52
CA ASN A 64 22.37 -2.67 -2.79
C ASN A 64 22.60 -4.10 -3.28
N ASN A 65 21.56 -4.71 -3.85
CA ASN A 65 21.63 -6.07 -4.38
C ASN A 65 22.23 -6.14 -5.79
N SER A 66 22.32 -5.00 -6.46
CA SER A 66 22.81 -4.93 -7.85
C SER A 66 24.32 -4.81 -7.97
N GLY A 67 25.04 -4.76 -6.84
CA GLY A 67 26.49 -4.63 -6.85
C GLY A 67 26.99 -3.27 -7.31
N LEU A 68 26.17 -2.23 -7.24
CA LEU A 68 26.55 -0.88 -7.62
C LEU A 68 27.48 -0.26 -6.57
N ASP A 69 28.28 0.71 -6.99
CA ASP A 69 29.10 1.48 -6.06
C ASP A 69 28.22 2.23 -5.06
N ASP A 70 28.70 2.37 -3.82
CA ASP A 70 27.97 3.11 -2.78
C ASP A 70 27.70 4.55 -3.20
N ALA A 71 28.55 5.15 -4.00
CA ALA A 71 28.34 6.50 -4.52
C ALA A 71 27.24 6.55 -5.57
N THR A 72 27.08 5.48 -6.36
CA THR A 72 26.05 5.37 -7.38
C THR A 72 24.73 4.96 -6.75
N TRP A 73 24.74 3.95 -5.87
CA TRP A 73 23.59 3.54 -5.08
C TRP A 73 23.59 4.33 -3.77
N ALA A 74 23.00 5.49 -3.78
CA ALA A 74 23.03 6.42 -2.64
C ALA A 74 21.95 6.15 -1.58
N GLY A 75 21.47 4.90 -1.51
CA GLY A 75 20.44 4.50 -0.56
C GLY A 75 20.92 4.22 0.85
N PRO A 76 20.05 3.65 1.70
CA PRO A 76 18.72 3.11 1.33
C PRO A 76 17.69 4.19 0.96
N TYR A 77 16.92 3.91 -0.07
CA TYR A 77 15.86 4.81 -0.53
C TYR A 77 14.57 4.65 0.27
N VAL A 78 14.37 3.45 0.85
CA VAL A 78 13.28 3.18 1.78
C VAL A 78 13.84 2.49 3.01
N PRO A 79 13.34 2.80 4.22
CA PRO A 79 13.83 2.18 5.44
C PRO A 79 13.39 0.73 5.58
N SER A 80 12.27 0.36 4.99
CA SER A 80 11.73 -0.99 5.04
C SER A 80 10.69 -1.14 3.93
N ILE A 81 10.33 -2.40 3.65
CA ILE A 81 9.29 -2.73 2.68
C ILE A 81 8.16 -3.41 3.46
N PRO A 82 7.17 -2.63 3.93
CA PRO A 82 6.05 -3.19 4.66
C PRO A 82 5.10 -3.94 3.72
N LYS A 83 4.29 -4.81 4.29
CA LYS A 83 3.19 -5.44 3.57
C LYS A 83 2.05 -4.45 3.42
N ASP A 84 1.13 -4.73 2.47
CA ASP A 84 -0.04 -3.91 2.31
C ASP A 84 -0.99 -4.07 3.52
N PRO A 85 -2.03 -3.22 3.64
CA PRO A 85 -2.96 -3.29 4.77
C PRO A 85 -3.68 -4.64 4.92
N TRP A 86 -3.71 -5.45 3.87
CA TRP A 86 -4.34 -6.77 3.88
C TRP A 86 -3.35 -7.91 4.12
N GLY A 87 -2.09 -7.57 4.44
CA GLY A 87 -1.07 -8.55 4.77
C GLY A 87 -0.37 -9.21 3.59
N GLN A 88 -0.58 -8.70 2.39
CA GLN A 88 0.06 -9.21 1.17
C GLN A 88 1.25 -8.32 0.78
N ALA A 89 2.22 -8.90 0.12
CA ALA A 89 3.35 -8.14 -0.40
C ALA A 89 2.89 -7.27 -1.58
N TYR A 90 3.48 -6.07 -1.70
CA TYR A 90 3.26 -5.25 -2.88
C TYR A 90 3.89 -5.92 -4.10
N GLU A 91 3.22 -5.81 -5.24
CA GLU A 91 3.71 -6.34 -6.50
C GLU A 91 4.55 -5.29 -7.22
N TYR A 92 5.64 -5.74 -7.82
CA TYR A 92 6.54 -4.89 -8.60
C TYR A 92 6.71 -5.52 -9.98
N LYS A 93 6.31 -4.77 -10.99
CA LYS A 93 6.50 -5.17 -12.39
C LYS A 93 7.57 -4.29 -13.01
N THR A 94 8.61 -4.90 -13.54
CA THR A 94 9.66 -4.16 -14.24
C THR A 94 9.09 -3.52 -15.50
N GLY A 95 9.62 -2.33 -15.83
CA GLY A 95 9.15 -1.57 -16.97
C GLY A 95 9.76 -0.19 -16.97
N GLU A 96 9.37 0.63 -17.91
CA GLU A 96 9.87 2.01 -18.05
C GLU A 96 8.70 2.98 -18.18
N PRO A 97 8.12 3.45 -17.04
CA PRO A 97 8.49 3.20 -15.64
C PRO A 97 7.94 1.88 -15.10
N PRO A 98 8.57 1.33 -14.04
CA PRO A 98 8.04 0.13 -13.40
C PRO A 98 6.71 0.41 -12.68
N VAL A 99 5.90 -0.61 -12.53
CA VAL A 99 4.58 -0.51 -11.92
C VAL A 99 4.58 -1.21 -10.56
N ILE A 100 4.12 -0.50 -9.55
CA ILE A 100 3.97 -1.02 -8.18
C ILE A 100 2.48 -1.06 -7.88
N SER A 101 2.00 -2.18 -7.38
CA SER A 101 0.58 -2.36 -7.06
C SER A 101 0.38 -3.22 -5.83
N SER A 102 -0.83 -3.14 -5.28
CA SER A 102 -1.29 -4.02 -4.20
C SER A 102 -2.45 -4.85 -4.74
N PRO A 103 -2.55 -6.14 -4.37
CA PRO A 103 -3.71 -6.96 -4.77
C PRO A 103 -5.04 -6.48 -4.22
N GLY A 104 -5.02 -5.60 -3.19
CA GLY A 104 -6.26 -5.00 -2.68
C GLY A 104 -7.03 -5.88 -1.73
N PRO A 105 -8.29 -5.50 -1.42
CA PRO A 105 -9.10 -6.21 -0.42
C PRO A 105 -9.36 -7.68 -0.72
N ASP A 106 -9.37 -8.10 -1.98
CA ASP A 106 -9.61 -9.50 -2.36
C ASP A 106 -8.34 -10.35 -2.24
N ARG A 107 -7.18 -9.74 -2.01
CA ARG A 107 -5.88 -10.41 -1.89
C ARG A 107 -5.48 -11.22 -3.11
N GLN A 108 -6.05 -10.89 -4.27
CA GLN A 108 -5.73 -11.55 -5.54
C GLN A 108 -5.24 -10.54 -6.54
N ALA A 109 -4.10 -10.81 -7.12
CA ALA A 109 -3.50 -9.95 -8.13
C ALA A 109 -4.28 -10.01 -9.45
N ASN A 110 -4.17 -8.93 -10.23
CA ASN A 110 -4.77 -8.83 -11.57
C ASN A 110 -6.29 -8.88 -11.55
N THR A 111 -6.91 -8.30 -10.51
CA THR A 111 -8.35 -8.17 -10.39
C THR A 111 -8.73 -6.69 -10.36
N GLY A 112 -10.05 -6.41 -10.40
CA GLY A 112 -10.54 -5.05 -10.33
C GLY A 112 -10.26 -4.33 -9.00
N ASP A 113 -9.88 -5.08 -7.95
CA ASP A 113 -9.55 -4.51 -6.64
C ASP A 113 -8.09 -4.07 -6.52
N ASP A 114 -7.25 -4.32 -7.53
CA ASP A 114 -5.84 -3.96 -7.49
C ASP A 114 -5.68 -2.45 -7.31
N ILE A 115 -4.72 -2.06 -6.46
CA ILE A 115 -4.42 -0.66 -6.17
C ILE A 115 -3.05 -0.34 -6.77
N SER A 116 -3.01 0.67 -7.63
CA SER A 116 -1.77 1.15 -8.22
C SER A 116 -1.62 2.65 -8.02
N GLY A 117 -0.40 3.11 -8.12
CA GLY A 117 -0.11 4.52 -7.99
C GLY A 117 -0.20 5.28 -9.29
#